data_d8afc944c9576040f993ed91dcee23a7
#
_entry.id   d8afc944c9576040f993ed91dcee23a7
#
_cell.length_a   1.000
_cell.length_b   1.000
_cell.length_c   1.000
_cell.angle_alpha   90.00
_cell.angle_beta   90.00
_cell.angle_gamma   90.00
#
_symmetry.space_group_name_H-M   'P 1'
#
loop_
_entity.id
_entity.type
_entity.pdbx_description
1 polymer ?
#
loop_
_entity_poly.entity_id
_entity_poly.type
_entity_poly.pdbx_seq_one_letter_code
_entity_poly.pdbx_strand_id
1 'polypeptide(L)' 'MKEQEIKTTYKATVEKSGKFWVISVPAIHCLHTQALSENTIEFMTRDAISMMLEVDPTSFDLEFEFVAVE' A
#
# COMPACT_ATOMS: atom_id res chain seq x y z
N MET A 1 19.10 24.90 -9.73
CA MET A 1 18.26 24.60 -8.81
C MET A 1 17.58 23.30 -9.01
N LYS A 2 17.35 22.65 -7.95
CA LYS A 2 16.76 21.44 -8.06
C LYS A 2 15.36 21.46 -7.74
N GLU A 3 14.56 20.87 -8.54
CA GLU A 3 13.20 20.88 -8.24
C GLU A 3 12.88 19.88 -7.25
N GLN A 4 11.97 20.17 -6.35
CA GLN A 4 11.52 19.26 -5.40
C GLN A 4 10.64 18.28 -6.03
N GLU A 5 10.94 17.01 -5.91
CA GLU A 5 10.09 16.03 -6.46
C GLU A 5 8.91 15.80 -5.60
N ILE A 6 7.73 15.83 -6.14
CA ILE A 6 6.53 15.58 -5.40
C ILE A 6 5.97 14.26 -5.82
N LYS A 7 6.00 13.29 -4.94
CA LYS A 7 5.50 11.97 -5.25
C LYS A 7 4.04 11.88 -4.92
N THR A 8 3.33 11.07 -5.67
CA THR A 8 1.94 10.78 -5.37
C THR A 8 1.90 9.92 -4.12
N THR A 9 0.98 10.23 -3.23
CA THR A 9 0.80 9.45 -2.02
C THR A 9 -0.49 8.67 -2.13
N TYR A 10 -0.42 7.38 -1.93
CA TYR A 10 -1.60 6.52 -1.95
C TYR A 10 -1.93 6.10 -0.53
N LYS A 11 -3.20 6.13 -0.19
CA LYS A 11 -3.64 5.73 1.12
C LYS A 11 -4.07 4.27 1.07
N ALA A 12 -3.55 3.47 1.97
CA ALA A 12 -3.88 2.06 2.07
C ALA A 12 -4.50 1.81 3.42
N THR A 13 -5.60 1.05 3.45
CA THR A 13 -6.19 0.64 4.71
C THR A 13 -5.78 -0.78 4.99
N VAL A 14 -5.45 -1.06 6.24
CA VAL A 14 -4.95 -2.37 6.65
C VAL A 14 -5.85 -2.91 7.72
N GLU A 15 -6.33 -4.12 7.52
CA GLU A 15 -7.26 -4.72 8.45
C GLU A 15 -6.77 -6.12 8.78
N LYS A 16 -6.74 -6.49 10.05
CA LYS A 16 -6.28 -7.81 10.44
C LYS A 16 -7.43 -8.79 10.27
N SER A 17 -7.17 -9.86 9.57
CA SER A 17 -8.20 -10.85 9.35
C SER A 17 -7.60 -12.22 9.57
N GLY A 18 -7.84 -12.79 10.74
CA GLY A 18 -7.24 -14.07 11.09
C GLY A 18 -5.73 -13.99 11.10
N LYS A 19 -5.09 -14.73 10.24
CA LYS A 19 -3.64 -14.74 10.18
C LYS A 19 -3.10 -13.74 9.19
N PHE A 20 -3.97 -13.08 8.46
CA PHE A 20 -3.52 -12.20 7.39
C PHE A 20 -3.79 -10.74 7.69
N TRP A 21 -3.02 -9.88 7.05
CA TRP A 21 -3.29 -8.45 7.05
C TRP A 21 -3.81 -8.14 5.67
N VAL A 22 -5.07 -7.72 5.59
CA VAL A 22 -5.70 -7.42 4.30
C VAL A 22 -5.48 -5.94 4.01
N ILE A 23 -4.94 -5.64 2.85
CA ILE A 23 -4.57 -4.28 2.49
C ILE A 23 -5.41 -3.84 1.31
N SER A 24 -6.00 -2.67 1.42
CA SER A 24 -6.83 -2.13 0.36
C SER A 24 -6.33 -0.77 -0.05
N VAL A 25 -6.27 -0.52 -1.35
CA VAL A 25 -5.88 0.77 -1.88
C VAL A 25 -7.00 1.23 -2.80
N PRO A 26 -8.01 1.89 -2.25
CA PRO A 26 -9.20 2.22 -3.03
C PRO A 26 -8.94 3.11 -4.23
N ALA A 27 -7.93 3.96 -4.16
CA ALA A 27 -7.64 4.87 -5.25
C ALA A 27 -7.15 4.19 -6.50
N ILE A 28 -6.74 2.92 -6.41
CA ILE A 28 -6.21 2.21 -7.56
C ILE A 28 -7.10 1.02 -7.85
N HIS A 29 -8.22 1.28 -8.52
CA HIS A 29 -9.16 0.22 -8.94
C HIS A 29 -9.48 -0.75 -7.80
N CYS A 30 -9.63 -0.23 -6.60
CA CYS A 30 -9.93 -1.06 -5.43
C CYS A 30 -8.94 -2.19 -5.29
N LEU A 31 -7.68 -1.87 -5.44
CA LEU A 31 -6.63 -2.86 -5.34
C LEU A 31 -6.60 -3.48 -3.96
N HIS A 32 -6.46 -4.81 -3.90
CA HIS A 32 -6.37 -5.52 -2.64
C HIS A 32 -5.17 -6.44 -2.67
N THR A 33 -4.50 -6.55 -1.53
CA THR A 33 -3.45 -7.53 -1.39
C THR A 33 -3.44 -7.96 0.06
N GLN A 34 -2.54 -8.85 0.43
CA GLN A 34 -2.49 -9.29 1.80
C GLN A 34 -1.06 -9.63 2.19
N ALA A 35 -0.79 -9.60 3.48
CA ALA A 35 0.52 -9.88 4.02
C ALA A 35 0.37 -10.82 5.19
N LEU A 36 1.39 -11.64 5.42
CA LEU A 36 1.36 -12.57 6.54
C LEU A 36 1.91 -11.96 7.82
N SER A 37 2.68 -10.89 7.72
CA SER A 37 3.21 -10.25 8.90
C SER A 37 3.23 -8.75 8.72
N GLU A 38 3.26 -8.01 9.83
CA GLU A 38 3.32 -6.59 9.77
C GLU A 38 4.54 -6.09 9.03
N ASN A 39 5.64 -6.82 9.15
CA ASN A 39 6.89 -6.38 8.53
C ASN A 39 6.83 -6.39 7.02
N THR A 40 5.91 -7.14 6.43
CA THR A 40 5.84 -7.23 4.99
C THR A 40 4.68 -6.43 4.40
N ILE A 41 3.93 -5.71 5.23
CA ILE A 41 2.79 -4.95 4.73
C ILE A 41 3.21 -3.93 3.67
N GLU A 42 4.22 -3.14 3.98
CA GLU A 42 4.65 -2.13 3.03
C GLU A 42 5.18 -2.74 1.75
N PHE A 43 5.96 -3.80 1.87
CA PHE A 43 6.52 -4.47 0.71
C PHE A 43 5.41 -5.01 -0.20
N MET A 44 4.43 -5.69 0.39
CA MET A 44 3.37 -6.26 -0.42
C MET A 44 2.52 -5.18 -1.07
N THR A 45 2.28 -4.07 -0.36
CA THR A 45 1.51 -2.98 -0.92
C THR A 45 2.25 -2.31 -2.08
N ARG A 46 3.54 -2.06 -1.90
CA ARG A 46 4.32 -1.43 -2.96
C ARG A 46 4.41 -2.34 -4.17
N ASP A 47 4.57 -3.63 -3.93
CA ASP A 47 4.68 -4.58 -5.03
C ASP A 47 3.37 -4.62 -5.82
N ALA A 48 2.24 -4.66 -5.14
CA ALA A 48 0.95 -4.71 -5.82
C ALA A 48 0.69 -3.45 -6.62
N ILE A 49 1.00 -2.28 -6.06
CA ILE A 49 0.79 -1.02 -6.76
C ILE A 49 1.71 -0.92 -7.97
N SER A 50 2.97 -1.31 -7.79
CA SER A 50 3.92 -1.20 -8.88
C SER A 50 3.52 -2.09 -10.04
N MET A 51 2.97 -3.25 -9.76
CA MET A 51 2.53 -4.14 -10.82
C MET A 51 1.28 -3.62 -11.49
N MET A 52 0.35 -3.10 -10.71
CA MET A 52 -0.90 -2.60 -11.28
C MET A 52 -0.70 -1.37 -12.14
N LEU A 53 0.17 -0.45 -11.71
CA LEU A 53 0.40 0.78 -12.43
C LEU A 53 1.62 0.73 -13.33
N GLU A 54 2.38 -0.34 -13.24
CA GLU A 54 3.60 -0.52 -14.03
C GLU A 54 4.57 0.62 -13.75
N VAL A 55 4.80 0.90 -12.47
CA VAL A 55 5.74 1.93 -12.06
C VAL A 55 6.72 1.36 -11.06
N ASP A 56 7.79 2.09 -10.83
CA ASP A 56 8.79 1.68 -9.88
C ASP A 56 8.20 1.70 -8.47
N PRO A 57 8.43 0.67 -7.65
CA PRO A 57 7.83 0.63 -6.32
C PRO A 57 8.31 1.74 -5.38
N THR A 58 9.35 2.47 -5.75
CA THR A 58 9.79 3.58 -4.94
C THR A 58 9.37 4.93 -5.50
N SER A 59 8.54 4.92 -6.54
CA SER A 59 8.15 6.17 -7.20
C SER A 59 6.96 6.85 -6.56
N PHE A 60 6.43 6.30 -5.49
CA PHE A 60 5.29 6.88 -4.80
C PHE A 60 5.44 6.70 -3.30
N ASP A 61 4.63 7.43 -2.56
CA ASP A 61 4.61 7.31 -1.11
C ASP A 61 3.35 6.61 -0.68
N LEU A 62 3.37 6.05 0.52
CA LEU A 62 2.23 5.33 1.06
C LEU A 62 1.88 5.87 2.43
N GLU A 63 0.58 5.93 2.69
CA GLU A 63 0.08 6.23 4.01
C GLU A 63 -0.78 5.07 4.42
N PHE A 64 -0.54 4.50 5.58
CA PHE A 64 -1.31 3.35 6.05
C PHE A 64 -2.25 3.76 7.16
N GLU A 65 -3.47 3.26 7.06
CA GLU A 65 -4.44 3.47 8.10
C GLU A 65 -4.85 2.10 8.59
N PHE A 66 -4.59 1.80 9.85
CA PHE A 66 -4.93 0.50 10.40
C PHE A 66 -6.32 0.56 10.98
N VAL A 67 -7.17 -0.34 10.52
CA VAL A 67 -8.55 -0.38 10.94
C VAL A 67 -8.70 -1.39 12.04
N ALA A 68 -9.32 -0.98 13.13
CA ALA A 68 -9.51 -1.89 14.24
C ALA A 68 -10.65 -2.83 13.90
N VAL A 69 -10.44 -4.13 14.17
CA VAL A 69 -11.45 -5.12 13.90
C VAL A 69 -11.78 -5.80 15.18
N GLU A 70 -13.03 -5.91 15.47
CA GLU A 70 -13.43 -6.52 16.70
C GLU A 70 -13.66 -7.96 16.58
#